data_9b9ddf642a986c29a7394c38b48bcbe9
#
_entry.id   9b9ddf642a986c29a7394c38b48bcbe9
#
_cell.length_a   1.000
_cell.length_b   1.000
_cell.length_c   1.000
_cell.angle_alpha   90.00
_cell.angle_beta   90.00
_cell.angle_gamma   90.00
#
_symmetry.space_group_name_H-M   'P 1'
#
loop_
_entity.id
_entity.type
_entity.pdbx_description
1 polymer ?
#
loop_
_entity_poly.entity_id
_entity_poly.type
_entity_poly.pdbx_seq_one_letter_code
_entity_poly.pdbx_strand_id
1 'polypeptide(L)'
;MNIFDTSTNSKTSRLSKTIKNIPLFEIVSIEYEFFDISITDIIFQSVAAVENFKHFEACNEINVFAMGESTKQTLKDMGINAKIPKTPGSLGLKELLGEDLAERKFVIVKGLGGLDEAHNHIIKYGGLVENLICYKRKEFSNYDVMRKQFSEADAVIFSSTYAARIFFENIYIDNSNVSFMCISERVKEYVKNLGYEAKTINYFSEDLVDEVKKAI
;
A
#
# COMPACT_ATOMS: atom_id res chain seq x y z
N MET A 1 5.05 -2.24 -26.33
CA MET A 1 5.41 -1.60 -25.05
C MET A 1 5.13 -2.60 -23.93
N ASN A 2 6.18 -2.95 -23.20
CA ASN A 2 6.12 -3.87 -22.05
C ASN A 2 6.03 -3.05 -20.77
N ILE A 3 4.87 -3.03 -20.13
CA ILE A 3 4.64 -2.35 -18.86
C ILE A 3 4.62 -3.40 -17.74
N PHE A 4 5.40 -3.17 -16.70
CA PHE A 4 5.47 -4.04 -15.54
C PHE A 4 4.95 -3.33 -14.29
N ASP A 5 4.03 -3.97 -13.57
CA ASP A 5 3.50 -3.51 -12.30
C ASP A 5 4.08 -4.34 -11.15
N THR A 6 4.70 -3.67 -10.19
CA THR A 6 5.36 -4.29 -9.03
C THR A 6 4.44 -4.51 -7.83
N SER A 7 3.13 -4.30 -7.99
CA SER A 7 2.18 -4.43 -6.88
C SER A 7 2.00 -5.90 -6.46
N THR A 8 1.82 -6.13 -5.17
CA THR A 8 1.44 -7.43 -4.63
C THR A 8 -0.04 -7.75 -4.85
N ASN A 9 -0.83 -6.76 -5.28
CA ASN A 9 -2.24 -6.92 -5.62
C ASN A 9 -2.42 -7.06 -7.13
N SER A 10 -2.75 -8.26 -7.59
CA SER A 10 -2.94 -8.55 -9.02
C SER A 10 -4.27 -8.03 -9.61
N LYS A 11 -5.13 -7.36 -8.83
CA LYS A 11 -6.45 -6.91 -9.33
C LYS A 11 -6.29 -5.91 -10.48
N THR A 12 -5.31 -5.02 -10.42
CA THR A 12 -5.09 -3.97 -11.43
C THR A 12 -4.54 -4.54 -12.74
N SER A 13 -3.65 -5.53 -12.66
CA SER A 13 -3.07 -6.18 -13.86
C SER A 13 -4.08 -7.06 -14.62
N ARG A 14 -5.15 -7.49 -13.96
CA ARG A 14 -6.23 -8.25 -14.61
C ARG A 14 -7.08 -7.40 -15.56
N LEU A 15 -7.01 -6.06 -15.44
CA LEU A 15 -7.77 -5.13 -16.29
C LEU A 15 -7.11 -4.91 -17.65
N SER A 16 -5.85 -5.28 -17.85
CA SER A 16 -5.15 -5.12 -19.12
C SER A 16 -4.17 -6.26 -19.39
N LYS A 17 -4.29 -6.90 -20.56
CA LYS A 17 -3.29 -7.89 -21.03
C LYS A 17 -1.92 -7.27 -21.34
N THR A 18 -1.84 -5.94 -21.40
CA THR A 18 -0.62 -5.19 -21.73
C THR A 18 0.27 -4.98 -20.50
N ILE A 19 -0.32 -4.97 -19.30
CA ILE A 19 0.44 -4.77 -18.05
C ILE A 19 0.71 -6.13 -17.41
N LYS A 20 1.98 -6.45 -17.26
CA LYS A 20 2.44 -7.67 -16.58
C LYS A 20 2.65 -7.35 -15.10
N ASN A 21 1.96 -8.05 -14.20
CA ASN A 21 2.18 -7.91 -12.77
C ASN A 21 3.29 -8.86 -12.31
N ILE A 22 4.36 -8.29 -11.75
CA ILE A 22 5.51 -9.01 -11.18
C ILE A 22 5.81 -8.46 -9.79
N PRO A 23 5.18 -9.01 -8.74
CA PRO A 23 5.48 -8.63 -7.37
C PRO A 23 6.94 -8.91 -7.02
N LEU A 24 7.60 -8.00 -6.30
CA LEU A 24 9.01 -8.11 -5.95
C LEU A 24 9.26 -8.70 -4.56
N PHE A 25 8.22 -9.01 -3.83
CA PHE A 25 8.25 -9.61 -2.49
C PHE A 25 6.93 -10.32 -2.21
N GLU A 26 6.94 -11.18 -1.23
CA GLU A 26 5.75 -11.88 -0.73
C GLU A 26 5.13 -11.15 0.46
N ILE A 27 3.81 -11.25 0.56
CA ILE A 27 3.07 -10.97 1.79
C ILE A 27 2.89 -12.30 2.53
N VAL A 28 3.41 -12.36 3.75
CA VAL A 28 3.32 -13.56 4.59
C VAL A 28 2.49 -13.23 5.82
N SER A 29 1.41 -13.96 6.04
CA SER A 29 0.55 -13.80 7.22
C SER A 29 1.35 -14.04 8.50
N ILE A 30 0.98 -13.32 9.55
CA ILE A 30 1.46 -13.51 10.92
C ILE A 30 0.25 -13.91 11.74
N GLU A 31 0.38 -14.97 12.53
CA GLU A 31 -0.63 -15.31 13.53
C GLU A 31 -0.63 -14.25 14.63
N TYR A 32 -1.82 -13.84 15.05
CA TYR A 32 -2.01 -12.83 16.08
C TYR A 32 -3.24 -13.18 16.92
N GLU A 33 -3.24 -12.71 18.15
CA GLU A 33 -4.42 -12.72 19.00
C GLU A 33 -5.16 -11.41 18.83
N PHE A 34 -6.48 -11.50 18.67
CA PHE A 34 -7.34 -10.31 18.66
C PHE A 34 -8.00 -10.21 20.02
N PHE A 35 -7.61 -9.21 20.77
CA PHE A 35 -8.19 -8.97 22.09
C PHE A 35 -9.53 -8.27 21.94
N ASP A 36 -10.54 -8.80 22.58
CA ASP A 36 -11.86 -8.18 22.67
C ASP A 36 -11.84 -6.99 23.65
N ILE A 37 -11.06 -5.99 23.27
CA ILE A 37 -11.16 -4.68 23.88
C ILE A 37 -12.39 -4.05 23.23
N SER A 38 -13.24 -3.41 24.03
CA SER A 38 -14.37 -2.61 23.51
C SER A 38 -13.83 -1.45 22.64
N ILE A 39 -13.37 -1.79 21.42
CA ILE A 39 -12.83 -0.82 20.47
C ILE A 39 -13.95 0.06 19.92
N THR A 40 -13.63 1.31 19.69
CA THR A 40 -14.53 2.26 19.05
C THR A 40 -14.17 2.51 17.59
N ASP A 41 -12.91 2.20 17.23
CA ASP A 41 -12.34 2.55 15.96
C ASP A 41 -11.33 1.51 15.47
N ILE A 42 -11.36 1.20 14.17
CA ILE A 42 -10.36 0.34 13.54
C ILE A 42 -9.79 1.00 12.29
N ILE A 43 -8.48 0.93 12.11
CA ILE A 43 -7.75 1.53 11.00
C ILE A 43 -7.02 0.46 10.21
N PHE A 44 -7.30 0.32 8.92
CA PHE A 44 -6.57 -0.56 8.01
C PHE A 44 -5.54 0.24 7.22
N GLN A 45 -4.25 -0.06 7.42
CA GLN A 45 -3.16 0.68 6.77
C GLN A 45 -2.90 0.27 5.31
N SER A 46 -3.39 -0.87 4.85
CA SER A 46 -3.14 -1.38 3.50
C SER A 46 -4.14 -2.43 3.07
N VAL A 47 -4.19 -2.74 1.78
CA VAL A 47 -4.93 -3.90 1.23
C VAL A 47 -4.47 -5.20 1.90
N ALA A 48 -3.15 -5.40 2.03
CA ALA A 48 -2.62 -6.59 2.70
C ALA A 48 -3.04 -6.70 4.17
N ALA A 49 -3.26 -5.57 4.87
CA ALA A 49 -3.82 -5.58 6.22
C ALA A 49 -5.25 -6.10 6.23
N VAL A 50 -6.08 -5.70 5.25
CA VAL A 50 -7.45 -6.22 5.11
C VAL A 50 -7.43 -7.71 4.77
N GLU A 51 -6.64 -8.12 3.79
CA GLU A 51 -6.57 -9.51 3.33
C GLU A 51 -6.06 -10.50 4.39
N ASN A 52 -5.30 -10.01 5.38
CA ASN A 52 -4.75 -10.84 6.47
C ASN A 52 -5.45 -10.63 7.82
N PHE A 53 -6.50 -9.80 7.87
CA PHE A 53 -7.34 -9.65 9.05
C PHE A 53 -8.43 -10.74 9.07
N LYS A 54 -8.71 -11.31 10.24
CA LYS A 54 -9.63 -12.46 10.38
C LYS A 54 -10.91 -12.16 11.16
N HIS A 55 -10.98 -11.01 11.84
CA HIS A 55 -12.04 -10.68 12.83
C HIS A 55 -12.94 -9.54 12.31
N PHE A 56 -13.53 -9.73 11.12
CA PHE A 56 -14.36 -8.68 10.50
C PHE A 56 -15.66 -8.39 11.24
N GLU A 57 -16.12 -9.30 12.08
CA GLU A 57 -17.23 -9.09 13.02
C GLU A 57 -16.96 -7.91 13.97
N ALA A 58 -15.69 -7.65 14.30
CA ALA A 58 -15.30 -6.49 15.12
C ALA A 58 -15.50 -5.14 14.41
N CYS A 59 -15.71 -5.14 13.07
CA CYS A 59 -16.00 -3.93 12.31
C CYS A 59 -17.47 -3.49 12.40
N ASN A 60 -18.33 -4.30 13.03
CA ASN A 60 -19.72 -3.96 13.23
C ASN A 60 -19.86 -2.88 14.30
N GLU A 61 -20.70 -1.89 14.03
CA GLU A 61 -21.08 -0.83 14.99
C GLU A 61 -19.92 0.10 15.45
N ILE A 62 -18.74 0.02 14.81
CA ILE A 62 -17.60 0.89 15.09
C ILE A 62 -17.20 1.73 13.89
N ASN A 63 -16.32 2.72 14.09
CA ASN A 63 -15.78 3.48 12.99
C ASN A 63 -14.66 2.69 12.29
N VAL A 64 -14.81 2.47 11.00
CA VAL A 64 -13.77 1.83 10.17
C VAL A 64 -13.09 2.88 9.30
N PHE A 65 -11.76 2.89 9.32
CA PHE A 65 -10.92 3.77 8.52
C PHE A 65 -9.98 2.98 7.61
N ALA A 66 -9.78 3.49 6.42
CA ALA A 66 -8.80 2.95 5.48
C ALA A 66 -7.80 4.04 5.10
N MET A 67 -6.53 3.69 4.93
CA MET A 67 -5.46 4.62 4.59
C MET A 67 -5.64 5.27 3.20
N GLY A 68 -6.37 4.62 2.30
CA GLY A 68 -6.61 5.10 0.94
C GLY A 68 -7.63 4.27 0.17
N GLU A 69 -7.90 4.67 -1.08
CA GLU A 69 -8.99 4.15 -1.91
C GLU A 69 -8.91 2.63 -2.13
N SER A 70 -7.73 2.07 -2.43
CA SER A 70 -7.59 0.62 -2.63
C SER A 70 -8.00 -0.19 -1.40
N THR A 71 -7.60 0.28 -0.21
CA THR A 71 -7.92 -0.37 1.06
C THR A 71 -9.42 -0.28 1.34
N LYS A 72 -10.02 0.89 1.08
CA LYS A 72 -11.47 1.09 1.19
C LYS A 72 -12.25 0.18 0.24
N GLN A 73 -11.81 0.09 -1.03
CA GLN A 73 -12.47 -0.78 -2.00
C GLN A 73 -12.40 -2.26 -1.59
N THR A 74 -11.25 -2.71 -1.06
CA THR A 74 -11.12 -4.08 -0.55
C THR A 74 -12.07 -4.34 0.63
N LEU A 75 -12.21 -3.40 1.56
CA LEU A 75 -13.19 -3.50 2.65
C LEU A 75 -14.62 -3.51 2.13
N LYS A 76 -14.93 -2.65 1.15
CA LYS A 76 -16.25 -2.61 0.52
C LYS A 76 -16.62 -3.92 -0.17
N ASP A 77 -15.67 -4.58 -0.83
CA ASP A 77 -15.86 -5.90 -1.45
C ASP A 77 -16.21 -6.98 -0.40
N MET A 78 -15.89 -6.73 0.88
CA MET A 78 -16.26 -7.56 2.04
C MET A 78 -17.51 -7.05 2.78
N GLY A 79 -18.22 -6.05 2.22
CA GLY A 79 -19.43 -5.49 2.82
C GLY A 79 -19.19 -4.44 3.91
N ILE A 80 -17.94 -3.99 4.11
CA ILE A 80 -17.56 -3.05 5.16
C ILE A 80 -17.39 -1.64 4.58
N ASN A 81 -18.11 -0.66 5.15
CA ASN A 81 -17.95 0.74 4.79
C ASN A 81 -16.83 1.39 5.61
N ALA A 82 -15.83 1.94 4.94
CA ALA A 82 -14.72 2.62 5.58
C ALA A 82 -14.63 4.10 5.18
N LYS A 83 -14.27 4.95 6.15
CA LYS A 83 -13.92 6.35 5.91
C LYS A 83 -12.48 6.42 5.40
N ILE A 84 -12.22 7.30 4.44
CA ILE A 84 -10.87 7.57 3.93
C ILE A 84 -10.53 9.05 4.07
N PRO A 85 -9.26 9.39 4.22
CA PRO A 85 -8.80 10.77 4.20
C PRO A 85 -8.98 11.39 2.80
N LYS A 86 -9.16 12.71 2.75
CA LYS A 86 -9.18 13.48 1.49
C LYS A 86 -7.84 13.42 0.78
N THR A 87 -6.76 13.54 1.55
CA THR A 87 -5.39 13.39 1.07
C THR A 87 -4.88 12.01 1.47
N PRO A 88 -4.46 11.14 0.54
CA PRO A 88 -3.95 9.81 0.88
C PRO A 88 -2.73 9.85 1.80
N GLY A 89 -2.63 8.88 2.69
CA GLY A 89 -1.48 8.69 3.58
C GLY A 89 -1.70 9.18 5.01
N SER A 90 -0.61 9.13 5.80
CA SER A 90 -0.67 9.37 7.24
C SER A 90 -1.10 10.80 7.61
N LEU A 91 -0.69 11.79 6.81
CA LEU A 91 -1.07 13.18 7.08
C LEU A 91 -2.59 13.36 6.97
N GLY A 92 -3.17 12.95 5.85
CA GLY A 92 -4.62 13.05 5.65
C GLY A 92 -5.41 12.19 6.65
N LEU A 93 -4.86 11.03 7.06
CA LEU A 93 -5.51 10.23 8.11
C LEU A 93 -5.52 10.97 9.45
N LYS A 94 -4.45 11.64 9.85
CA LYS A 94 -4.42 12.48 11.06
C LYS A 94 -5.44 13.61 11.00
N GLU A 95 -5.57 14.29 9.86
CA GLU A 95 -6.59 15.31 9.64
C GLU A 95 -8.02 14.74 9.77
N LEU A 96 -8.26 13.54 9.22
CA LEU A 96 -9.56 12.87 9.29
C LEU A 96 -9.93 12.43 10.71
N LEU A 97 -8.95 11.97 11.50
CA LEU A 97 -9.16 11.55 12.88
C LEU A 97 -9.42 12.74 13.80
N GLY A 98 -8.81 13.91 13.50
CA GLY A 98 -8.90 15.11 14.33
C GLY A 98 -8.10 15.00 15.62
N GLU A 99 -8.45 15.83 16.62
CA GLU A 99 -7.73 15.96 17.88
C GLU A 99 -8.56 15.52 19.11
N ASP A 100 -9.83 15.27 18.94
CA ASP A 100 -10.73 14.80 20.02
C ASP A 100 -10.76 13.28 20.05
N LEU A 101 -9.77 12.68 20.73
CA LEU A 101 -9.53 11.24 20.73
C LEU A 101 -9.50 10.62 22.16
N ALA A 102 -9.67 11.43 23.20
CA ALA A 102 -9.41 11.03 24.60
C ALA A 102 -10.22 9.80 25.09
N GLU A 103 -11.44 9.60 24.56
CA GLU A 103 -12.28 8.45 24.96
C GLU A 103 -12.34 7.35 23.91
N ARG A 104 -11.55 7.48 22.84
CA ARG A 104 -11.58 6.56 21.72
C ARG A 104 -10.52 5.47 21.87
N LYS A 105 -10.89 4.25 21.48
CA LYS A 105 -10.03 3.07 21.54
C LYS A 105 -9.85 2.51 20.13
N PHE A 106 -8.62 2.59 19.66
CA PHE A 106 -8.25 2.24 18.30
C PHE A 106 -7.52 0.91 18.22
N VAL A 107 -7.80 0.17 17.14
CA VAL A 107 -6.91 -0.89 16.66
C VAL A 107 -6.38 -0.48 15.29
N ILE A 108 -5.05 -0.50 15.10
CA ILE A 108 -4.40 -0.28 13.81
C ILE A 108 -3.96 -1.61 13.25
N VAL A 109 -4.64 -2.09 12.21
CA VAL A 109 -4.31 -3.31 11.48
C VAL A 109 -3.24 -2.98 10.43
N LYS A 110 -2.04 -3.57 10.58
CA LYS A 110 -0.87 -3.22 9.78
C LYS A 110 0.09 -4.38 9.58
N GLY A 111 1.04 -4.19 8.67
CA GLY A 111 2.18 -5.09 8.52
C GLY A 111 3.31 -4.75 9.46
N LEU A 112 4.19 -5.74 9.71
CA LEU A 112 5.42 -5.55 10.46
C LEU A 112 6.27 -4.42 9.81
N GLY A 113 6.74 -3.48 10.64
CA GLY A 113 7.48 -2.30 10.16
C GLY A 113 6.63 -1.27 9.40
N GLY A 114 5.30 -1.33 9.51
CA GLY A 114 4.42 -0.28 9.01
C GLY A 114 4.56 1.02 9.80
N LEU A 115 4.09 2.13 9.21
CA LEU A 115 4.22 3.47 9.76
C LEU A 115 3.51 3.63 11.10
N ASP A 116 4.09 4.42 12.01
CA ASP A 116 3.55 4.68 13.36
C ASP A 116 2.95 6.09 13.52
N GLU A 117 2.87 6.89 12.44
CA GLU A 117 2.37 8.26 12.54
C GLU A 117 0.92 8.35 13.05
N ALA A 118 0.05 7.42 12.63
CA ALA A 118 -1.33 7.37 13.15
C ALA A 118 -1.36 6.96 14.62
N HIS A 119 -0.56 5.97 15.01
CA HIS A 119 -0.40 5.54 16.39
C HIS A 119 0.05 6.71 17.28
N ASN A 120 1.13 7.38 16.90
CA ASN A 120 1.68 8.52 17.63
C ASN A 120 0.70 9.69 17.72
N HIS A 121 -0.08 9.94 16.67
CA HIS A 121 -1.12 10.96 16.67
C HIS A 121 -2.22 10.63 17.68
N ILE A 122 -2.71 9.39 17.70
CA ILE A 122 -3.77 8.95 18.62
C ILE A 122 -3.31 9.11 20.07
N ILE A 123 -2.11 8.63 20.40
CA ILE A 123 -1.54 8.79 21.75
C ILE A 123 -1.38 10.26 22.12
N LYS A 124 -0.87 11.10 21.21
CA LYS A 124 -0.68 12.54 21.44
C LYS A 124 -1.99 13.22 21.87
N TYR A 125 -3.12 12.80 21.32
CA TYR A 125 -4.43 13.39 21.58
C TYR A 125 -5.28 12.55 22.55
N GLY A 126 -4.63 11.74 23.40
CA GLY A 126 -5.24 11.06 24.55
C GLY A 126 -6.03 9.80 24.22
N GLY A 127 -6.07 9.35 22.98
CA GLY A 127 -6.72 8.09 22.60
C GLY A 127 -5.89 6.87 23.03
N LEU A 128 -6.56 5.74 23.22
CA LEU A 128 -5.90 4.45 23.41
C LEU A 128 -5.75 3.76 22.07
N VAL A 129 -4.59 3.14 21.81
CA VAL A 129 -4.33 2.49 20.53
C VAL A 129 -3.45 1.26 20.68
N GLU A 130 -3.84 0.20 19.97
CA GLU A 130 -3.06 -1.01 19.81
C GLU A 130 -2.73 -1.25 18.34
N ASN A 131 -1.52 -1.73 18.06
CA ASN A 131 -1.10 -2.17 16.73
C ASN A 131 -1.31 -3.66 16.59
N LEU A 132 -2.15 -4.07 15.66
CA LEU A 132 -2.34 -5.46 15.28
C LEU A 132 -1.50 -5.77 14.04
N ILE A 133 -0.43 -6.53 14.24
CA ILE A 133 0.49 -6.93 13.18
C ILE A 133 0.01 -8.25 12.58
N CYS A 134 -0.63 -8.21 11.41
CA CYS A 134 -1.23 -9.40 10.78
C CYS A 134 -0.44 -9.95 9.59
N TYR A 135 0.59 -9.25 9.10
CA TYR A 135 1.45 -9.72 8.02
C TYR A 135 2.85 -9.13 8.07
N LYS A 136 3.78 -9.75 7.36
CA LYS A 136 5.10 -9.20 7.04
C LYS A 136 5.40 -9.28 5.56
N ARG A 137 6.32 -8.42 5.10
CA ARG A 137 6.91 -8.50 3.76
C ARG A 137 8.13 -9.40 3.82
N LYS A 138 8.24 -10.32 2.87
CA LYS A 138 9.39 -11.21 2.75
C LYS A 138 9.97 -11.07 1.36
N GLU A 139 11.23 -10.70 1.29
CA GLU A 139 11.98 -10.63 0.04
C GLU A 139 12.25 -12.04 -0.50
N PHE A 140 12.34 -12.15 -1.82
CA PHE A 140 12.75 -13.40 -2.45
C PHE A 140 14.25 -13.62 -2.23
N SER A 141 14.65 -14.87 -2.20
CA SER A 141 16.07 -15.25 -2.04
C SER A 141 16.90 -15.03 -3.31
N ASN A 142 16.25 -14.91 -4.48
CA ASN A 142 16.88 -14.70 -5.77
C ASN A 142 15.98 -13.91 -6.71
N TYR A 143 16.57 -13.00 -7.49
CA TYR A 143 15.88 -12.13 -8.45
C TYR A 143 16.33 -12.35 -9.90
N ASP A 144 17.10 -13.38 -10.23
CA ASP A 144 17.69 -13.58 -11.57
C ASP A 144 16.62 -13.72 -12.67
N VAL A 145 15.53 -14.43 -12.38
CA VAL A 145 14.41 -14.55 -13.32
C VAL A 145 13.75 -13.20 -13.56
N MET A 146 13.57 -12.42 -12.50
CA MET A 146 12.97 -11.08 -12.59
C MET A 146 13.88 -10.12 -13.34
N ARG A 147 15.21 -10.15 -13.16
CA ARG A 147 16.16 -9.35 -13.95
C ARG A 147 15.99 -9.59 -15.44
N LYS A 148 15.84 -10.84 -15.87
CA LYS A 148 15.58 -11.17 -17.28
C LYS A 148 14.24 -10.63 -17.77
N GLN A 149 13.20 -10.69 -16.94
CA GLN A 149 11.88 -10.18 -17.31
C GLN A 149 11.91 -8.66 -17.44
N PHE A 150 12.47 -7.96 -16.43
CA PHE A 150 12.53 -6.50 -16.41
C PHE A 150 13.53 -5.90 -17.40
N SER A 151 14.49 -6.67 -17.95
CA SER A 151 15.38 -6.19 -19.01
C SER A 151 14.65 -5.83 -20.30
N GLU A 152 13.43 -6.32 -20.50
CA GLU A 152 12.58 -6.01 -21.64
C GLU A 152 11.54 -4.91 -21.32
N ALA A 153 11.64 -4.25 -20.16
CA ALA A 153 10.67 -3.26 -19.73
C ALA A 153 10.83 -1.94 -20.48
N ASP A 154 9.73 -1.41 -21.00
CA ASP A 154 9.64 -0.02 -21.46
C ASP A 154 9.19 0.89 -20.31
N ALA A 155 8.37 0.37 -19.40
CA ALA A 155 7.93 1.08 -18.21
C ALA A 155 7.77 0.15 -16.98
N VAL A 156 8.11 0.67 -15.80
CA VAL A 156 7.93 -0.01 -14.51
C VAL A 156 7.11 0.86 -13.57
N ILE A 157 6.03 0.29 -13.03
CA ILE A 157 5.13 0.95 -12.08
C ILE A 157 5.50 0.51 -10.66
N PHE A 158 5.88 1.46 -9.82
CA PHE A 158 6.15 1.23 -8.41
C PHE A 158 4.92 1.52 -7.55
N SER A 159 4.40 0.47 -6.90
CA SER A 159 3.25 0.54 -5.99
C SER A 159 3.63 0.95 -4.56
N SER A 160 4.92 0.93 -4.23
CA SER A 160 5.42 1.28 -2.89
C SER A 160 6.91 1.62 -2.92
N THR A 161 7.37 2.36 -1.91
CA THR A 161 8.81 2.62 -1.70
C THR A 161 9.57 1.31 -1.45
N TYR A 162 8.94 0.30 -0.85
CA TYR A 162 9.54 -1.00 -0.61
C TYR A 162 9.81 -1.76 -1.92
N ALA A 163 8.85 -1.74 -2.86
CA ALA A 163 9.05 -2.31 -4.19
C ALA A 163 10.13 -1.57 -4.98
N ALA A 164 10.14 -0.23 -4.93
CA ALA A 164 11.16 0.58 -5.58
C ALA A 164 12.56 0.25 -5.03
N ARG A 165 12.72 0.16 -3.71
CA ARG A 165 14.00 -0.23 -3.09
C ARG A 165 14.49 -1.57 -3.62
N ILE A 166 13.66 -2.62 -3.54
CA ILE A 166 14.05 -3.96 -4.01
C ILE A 166 14.43 -3.94 -5.49
N PHE A 167 13.67 -3.23 -6.31
CA PHE A 167 13.93 -3.12 -7.73
C PHE A 167 15.31 -2.54 -8.01
N PHE A 168 15.65 -1.39 -7.44
CA PHE A 168 16.93 -0.73 -7.67
C PHE A 168 18.12 -1.44 -7.01
N GLU A 169 17.92 -2.10 -5.88
CA GLU A 169 18.97 -2.86 -5.20
C GLU A 169 19.27 -4.22 -5.86
N ASN A 170 18.25 -4.91 -6.40
CA ASN A 170 18.39 -6.31 -6.78
C ASN A 170 18.10 -6.63 -8.25
N ILE A 171 17.39 -5.76 -8.98
CA ILE A 171 16.87 -6.09 -10.32
C ILE A 171 17.41 -5.16 -11.38
N TYR A 172 17.39 -3.86 -11.12
CA TYR A 172 17.72 -2.85 -12.11
C TYR A 172 19.19 -2.95 -12.55
N ILE A 173 19.38 -3.02 -13.86
CA ILE A 173 20.66 -2.83 -14.52
C ILE A 173 20.48 -1.56 -15.35
N ASP A 174 21.41 -0.63 -15.24
CA ASP A 174 21.31 0.69 -15.87
C ASP A 174 20.88 0.58 -17.33
N ASN A 175 19.69 1.10 -17.61
CA ASN A 175 19.05 1.10 -18.92
C ASN A 175 18.33 2.44 -19.10
N SER A 176 18.91 3.31 -19.92
CA SER A 176 18.39 4.64 -20.18
C SER A 176 17.02 4.69 -20.87
N ASN A 177 16.51 3.56 -21.35
CA ASN A 177 15.26 3.50 -22.11
C ASN A 177 14.03 3.13 -21.28
N VAL A 178 14.20 2.76 -19.99
CA VAL A 178 13.08 2.40 -19.13
C VAL A 178 12.51 3.63 -18.40
N SER A 179 11.20 3.78 -18.43
CA SER A 179 10.50 4.86 -17.74
C SER A 179 9.93 4.35 -16.40
N PHE A 180 10.13 5.13 -15.32
CA PHE A 180 9.62 4.78 -14.00
C PHE A 180 8.35 5.55 -13.66
N MET A 181 7.32 4.82 -13.24
CA MET A 181 6.02 5.36 -12.87
C MET A 181 5.75 5.06 -11.39
N CYS A 182 5.14 6.00 -10.70
CA CYS A 182 4.84 5.89 -9.27
C CYS A 182 3.35 6.16 -9.02
N ILE A 183 2.75 5.40 -8.11
CA ILE A 183 1.33 5.54 -7.75
C ILE A 183 1.07 6.75 -6.82
N SER A 184 2.11 7.41 -6.33
CA SER A 184 1.98 8.57 -5.44
C SER A 184 3.27 9.41 -5.42
N GLU A 185 3.14 10.68 -5.03
CA GLU A 185 4.30 11.58 -4.87
C GLU A 185 5.31 11.04 -3.85
N ARG A 186 4.86 10.42 -2.76
CA ARG A 186 5.77 9.79 -1.78
C ARG A 186 6.68 8.72 -2.39
N VAL A 187 6.15 7.90 -3.29
CA VAL A 187 6.96 6.87 -3.98
C VAL A 187 7.90 7.54 -5.00
N LYS A 188 7.43 8.55 -5.70
CA LYS A 188 8.23 9.33 -6.65
C LYS A 188 9.41 10.03 -5.97
N GLU A 189 9.16 10.73 -4.85
CA GLU A 189 10.23 11.36 -4.07
C GLU A 189 11.27 10.34 -3.58
N TYR A 190 10.81 9.16 -3.15
CA TYR A 190 11.72 8.08 -2.78
C TYR A 190 12.61 7.64 -3.94
N VAL A 191 12.04 7.41 -5.13
CA VAL A 191 12.79 7.04 -6.35
C VAL A 191 13.77 8.15 -6.74
N LYS A 192 13.34 9.41 -6.65
CA LYS A 192 14.22 10.57 -6.89
C LYS A 192 15.40 10.62 -5.92
N ASN A 193 15.19 10.32 -4.65
CA ASN A 193 16.27 10.25 -3.64
C ASN A 193 17.27 9.10 -3.89
N LEU A 194 16.86 8.08 -4.65
CA LEU A 194 17.76 7.03 -5.15
C LEU A 194 18.54 7.47 -6.40
N GLY A 195 18.30 8.67 -6.94
CA GLY A 195 18.98 9.22 -8.12
C GLY A 195 18.28 8.95 -9.45
N TYR A 196 17.01 8.51 -9.45
CA TYR A 196 16.29 8.18 -10.68
C TYR A 196 15.10 9.12 -10.92
N GLU A 197 14.86 9.46 -12.19
CA GLU A 197 13.68 10.21 -12.61
C GLU A 197 12.44 9.30 -12.64
N ALA A 198 11.32 9.78 -12.10
CA ALA A 198 10.05 9.07 -12.14
C ALA A 198 8.86 10.03 -12.27
N LYS A 199 7.75 9.56 -12.82
CA LYS A 199 6.50 10.32 -12.95
C LYS A 199 5.39 9.70 -12.13
N THR A 200 4.53 10.54 -11.54
CA THR A 200 3.32 10.06 -10.87
C THR A 200 2.22 9.85 -11.90
N ILE A 201 1.49 8.74 -11.77
CA ILE A 201 0.37 8.39 -12.64
C ILE A 201 -0.90 8.15 -11.81
N ASN A 202 -2.06 8.31 -12.44
CA ASN A 202 -3.33 7.88 -11.84
C ASN A 202 -3.48 6.35 -11.98
N TYR A 203 -2.93 5.64 -10.99
CA TYR A 203 -2.89 4.16 -10.97
C TYR A 203 -4.29 3.51 -10.97
N PHE A 204 -5.32 4.23 -10.56
CA PHE A 204 -6.72 3.75 -10.49
C PHE A 204 -7.56 4.22 -11.68
N SER A 205 -6.92 4.75 -12.71
CA SER A 205 -7.59 5.09 -13.97
C SER A 205 -8.22 3.83 -14.59
N GLU A 206 -9.35 4.00 -15.25
CA GLU A 206 -9.99 2.94 -16.04
C GLU A 206 -9.08 2.47 -17.20
N ASP A 207 -8.26 3.35 -17.74
CA ASP A 207 -7.21 3.05 -18.73
C ASP A 207 -5.82 3.38 -18.20
N LEU A 208 -5.27 2.46 -17.39
CA LEU A 208 -3.93 2.59 -16.84
C LEU A 208 -2.83 2.54 -17.93
N VAL A 209 -3.09 1.86 -19.05
CA VAL A 209 -2.14 1.80 -20.19
C VAL A 209 -2.00 3.17 -20.82
N ASP A 210 -3.10 3.89 -21.01
CA ASP A 210 -3.09 5.24 -21.56
C ASP A 210 -2.42 6.24 -20.60
N GLU A 211 -2.66 6.12 -19.31
CA GLU A 211 -1.96 6.90 -18.28
C GLU A 211 -0.44 6.73 -18.35
N VAL A 212 0.03 5.49 -18.48
CA VAL A 212 1.47 5.21 -18.63
C VAL A 212 2.00 5.79 -19.95
N LYS A 213 1.27 5.62 -21.07
CA LYS A 213 1.68 6.17 -22.37
C LYS A 213 1.82 7.68 -22.39
N LYS A 214 0.91 8.40 -21.74
CA LYS A 214 0.98 9.87 -21.61
C LYS A 214 2.15 10.34 -20.74
N ALA A 215 2.61 9.47 -19.85
CA ALA A 215 3.68 9.76 -18.92
C ALA A 215 5.09 9.39 -19.46
N ILE A 216 5.23 8.59 -20.50
CA ILE A 216 6.50 8.33 -21.19
C ILE A 216 6.89 9.51 -22.05
#